data_1d0753b030c0e8f87684e53c98a21773
#
_entry.id   1d0753b030c0e8f87684e53c98a21773
#
_cell.length_a   1.000
_cell.length_b   1.000
_cell.length_c   1.000
_cell.angle_alpha   90.00
_cell.angle_beta   90.00
_cell.angle_gamma   90.00
#
_symmetry.space_group_name_H-M   'P 1'
#
loop_
_entity.id
_entity.type
_entity.pdbx_description
1 polymer ?
#
loop_
_entity_poly.entity_id
_entity_poly.type
_entity_poly.pdbx_seq_one_letter_code
_entity_poly.pdbx_strand_id
1 'polypeptide(L)'
;VKLQTQLTEMAREASFNLVGPNCMGLYLPKVGVRFNADAPVADDGKIGFLSQSGTHGIMFSLVSAANGMHVSRCASFGNAVVLDVSDYLEYLMLDDETEVIGMYVEGVKNGRRFFETLREACKRKPVIVWKGGQTEAGARATMSHTGSLAAPQAVWDGMMRQCGAITTNNLDETLDVMKLLLNTKRPRGNGMALLAQTGGQSVSITDAFAKAGLRVPRFADATYTELGEFFNIVGGSFQNPLDMAGTIQGSMDTLDRILRILDADPNVDAMAMELSAMFAARQWKGKPETLDKTIEEIALHKERSKKPFLVILHPAHEAEYVASIQPKFHAANIPLFQSFERAAAAFARVLAYGGS
;
A
#
# COMPACT_ATOMS: atom_id res chain seq x y z
N VAL A 1 3.65 28.55 -24.36
CA VAL A 1 3.90 29.62 -23.34
C VAL A 1 2.86 30.74 -23.50
N LYS A 2 2.74 31.42 -24.64
CA LYS A 2 1.88 32.61 -24.82
C LYS A 2 0.38 32.34 -24.47
N LEU A 3 -0.21 31.26 -24.99
CA LEU A 3 -1.60 30.88 -24.73
C LEU A 3 -1.82 30.54 -23.26
N GLN A 4 -0.84 29.86 -22.63
CA GLN A 4 -0.92 29.51 -21.22
C GLN A 4 -0.91 30.75 -20.31
N THR A 5 -0.09 31.77 -20.64
CA THR A 5 -0.08 33.05 -19.93
C THR A 5 -1.44 33.75 -20.04
N GLN A 6 -1.99 33.87 -21.26
CA GLN A 6 -3.32 34.43 -21.47
C GLN A 6 -4.40 33.71 -20.67
N LEU A 7 -4.42 32.37 -20.69
CA LEU A 7 -5.39 31.59 -19.93
C LEU A 7 -5.28 31.84 -18.42
N THR A 8 -4.05 31.95 -17.92
CA THR A 8 -3.79 32.26 -16.50
C THR A 8 -4.31 33.66 -16.11
N GLU A 9 -4.07 34.65 -16.95
CA GLU A 9 -4.53 36.02 -16.75
C GLU A 9 -6.06 36.07 -16.75
N MET A 10 -6.71 35.49 -17.76
CA MET A 10 -8.18 35.40 -17.83
C MET A 10 -8.78 34.73 -16.61
N ALA A 11 -8.20 33.61 -16.14
CA ALA A 11 -8.69 32.90 -14.97
C ALA A 11 -8.58 33.75 -13.68
N ARG A 12 -7.47 34.49 -13.55
CA ARG A 12 -7.27 35.40 -12.39
C ARG A 12 -8.20 36.61 -12.42
N GLU A 13 -8.35 37.24 -13.58
CA GLU A 13 -9.27 38.37 -13.76
C GLU A 13 -10.74 37.98 -13.48
N ALA A 14 -11.14 36.80 -13.95
CA ALA A 14 -12.48 36.28 -13.71
C ALA A 14 -12.66 35.62 -12.36
N SER A 15 -11.60 35.52 -11.54
CA SER A 15 -11.63 34.92 -10.19
C SER A 15 -12.17 33.49 -10.15
N PHE A 16 -11.88 32.65 -11.16
CA PHE A 16 -12.27 31.25 -11.13
C PHE A 16 -11.09 30.30 -10.98
N ASN A 17 -11.36 29.14 -10.37
CA ASN A 17 -10.38 28.08 -10.23
C ASN A 17 -10.21 27.32 -11.54
N LEU A 18 -8.95 27.23 -12.02
CA LEU A 18 -8.61 26.52 -13.25
C LEU A 18 -7.79 25.26 -12.92
N VAL A 19 -8.30 24.11 -13.32
CA VAL A 19 -7.60 22.82 -13.25
C VAL A 19 -6.80 22.63 -14.54
N GLY A 20 -5.49 22.41 -14.46
CA GLY A 20 -4.64 22.19 -15.62
C GLY A 20 -3.92 23.45 -16.12
N PRO A 21 -3.74 23.60 -17.45
CA PRO A 21 -4.08 22.69 -18.56
C PRO A 21 -3.18 21.45 -18.67
N ASN A 22 -3.31 20.71 -19.78
CA ASN A 22 -2.53 19.48 -20.03
C ASN A 22 -2.74 18.43 -18.94
N CYS A 23 -4.01 18.12 -18.63
CA CYS A 23 -4.41 17.23 -17.56
C CYS A 23 -5.68 16.45 -17.94
N MET A 24 -6.02 15.43 -17.14
CA MET A 24 -7.28 14.69 -17.28
C MET A 24 -8.42 15.32 -16.46
N GLY A 25 -8.11 16.25 -15.56
CA GLY A 25 -9.09 16.95 -14.75
C GLY A 25 -9.42 16.19 -13.45
N LEU A 26 -10.69 16.13 -13.10
CA LEU A 26 -11.16 15.58 -11.83
C LEU A 26 -11.81 14.21 -12.03
N TYR A 27 -11.59 13.33 -11.02
CA TYR A 27 -12.29 12.05 -10.90
C TYR A 27 -12.90 11.97 -9.50
N LEU A 28 -14.24 11.97 -9.50
CA LEU A 28 -15.08 11.94 -8.29
C LEU A 28 -16.07 10.77 -8.45
N PRO A 29 -15.65 9.54 -8.09
CA PRO A 29 -16.42 8.32 -8.38
C PRO A 29 -17.84 8.36 -7.82
N LYS A 30 -18.01 8.83 -6.59
CA LYS A 30 -19.29 8.91 -5.88
C LYS A 30 -20.37 9.72 -6.63
N VAL A 31 -19.97 10.73 -7.35
CA VAL A 31 -20.89 11.58 -8.13
C VAL A 31 -20.81 11.33 -9.64
N GLY A 32 -20.10 10.27 -10.06
CA GLY A 32 -20.04 9.85 -11.45
C GLY A 32 -19.14 10.71 -12.36
N VAL A 33 -18.35 11.66 -11.82
CA VAL A 33 -17.37 12.42 -12.61
C VAL A 33 -16.14 11.54 -12.84
N ARG A 34 -15.82 11.23 -14.10
CA ARG A 34 -14.80 10.28 -14.48
C ARG A 34 -13.87 10.83 -15.55
N PHE A 35 -12.60 10.39 -15.54
CA PHE A 35 -11.62 10.69 -16.59
C PHE A 35 -12.01 10.07 -17.96
N ASN A 36 -12.54 8.85 -17.90
CA ASN A 36 -13.01 8.07 -19.05
C ASN A 36 -14.14 7.12 -18.61
N ALA A 37 -14.74 6.45 -19.59
CA ALA A 37 -15.87 5.53 -19.35
C ALA A 37 -15.49 4.30 -18.49
N ASP A 38 -14.22 3.87 -18.56
CA ASP A 38 -13.73 2.67 -17.87
C ASP A 38 -13.35 2.94 -16.42
N ALA A 39 -13.25 4.22 -16.00
CA ALA A 39 -12.93 4.55 -14.62
C ALA A 39 -14.07 4.05 -13.69
N PRO A 40 -13.74 3.36 -12.57
CA PRO A 40 -14.75 2.79 -11.68
C PRO A 40 -15.70 3.84 -11.09
N VAL A 41 -16.90 3.41 -10.73
CA VAL A 41 -17.83 4.17 -9.89
C VAL A 41 -17.90 3.46 -8.55
N ALA A 42 -17.64 4.17 -7.45
CA ALA A 42 -17.71 3.67 -6.10
C ALA A 42 -18.08 4.80 -5.15
N ASP A 43 -18.78 4.49 -4.09
CA ASP A 43 -19.26 5.45 -3.07
C ASP A 43 -18.51 5.33 -1.72
N ASP A 44 -17.64 4.33 -1.59
CA ASP A 44 -16.87 3.99 -0.39
C ASP A 44 -15.38 4.35 -0.48
N GLY A 45 -15.01 5.22 -1.40
CA GLY A 45 -13.61 5.58 -1.63
C GLY A 45 -12.97 6.30 -0.45
N LYS A 46 -11.75 5.87 -0.09
CA LYS A 46 -10.97 6.38 1.05
C LYS A 46 -9.64 7.03 0.65
N ILE A 47 -9.30 6.99 -0.63
CA ILE A 47 -8.03 7.48 -1.15
C ILE A 47 -8.22 8.79 -1.89
N GLY A 48 -7.55 9.86 -1.43
CA GLY A 48 -7.32 11.05 -2.22
C GLY A 48 -6.05 10.88 -3.07
N PHE A 49 -6.13 11.11 -4.39
CA PHE A 49 -4.94 10.99 -5.23
C PHE A 49 -4.72 12.24 -6.09
N LEU A 50 -3.50 12.78 -6.01
CA LEU A 50 -3.08 13.95 -6.77
C LEU A 50 -2.06 13.54 -7.84
N SER A 51 -2.27 13.89 -9.10
CA SER A 51 -1.34 13.51 -10.16
C SER A 51 -1.00 14.67 -11.07
N GLN A 52 0.29 14.95 -11.19
CA GLN A 52 0.78 15.88 -12.20
C GLN A 52 0.72 15.29 -13.61
N SER A 53 0.69 13.94 -13.73
CA SER A 53 0.52 13.20 -14.97
C SER A 53 -0.90 12.70 -15.17
N GLY A 54 -1.49 12.93 -16.35
CA GLY A 54 -2.80 12.39 -16.73
C GLY A 54 -2.81 10.86 -16.71
N THR A 55 -1.81 10.25 -17.33
CA THR A 55 -1.67 8.78 -17.42
C THR A 55 -1.57 8.14 -16.04
N HIS A 56 -0.75 8.70 -15.13
CA HIS A 56 -0.62 8.15 -13.78
C HIS A 56 -1.90 8.32 -12.96
N GLY A 57 -2.68 9.39 -13.17
CA GLY A 57 -3.99 9.54 -12.54
C GLY A 57 -4.96 8.44 -12.97
N ILE A 58 -5.05 8.16 -14.27
CA ILE A 58 -5.89 7.08 -14.81
C ILE A 58 -5.41 5.72 -14.32
N MET A 59 -4.12 5.41 -14.49
CA MET A 59 -3.55 4.12 -14.08
C MET A 59 -3.76 3.86 -12.59
N PHE A 60 -3.51 4.87 -11.74
CA PHE A 60 -3.76 4.74 -10.31
C PHE A 60 -5.23 4.39 -10.03
N SER A 61 -6.17 5.10 -10.64
CA SER A 61 -7.61 4.88 -10.41
C SER A 61 -8.07 3.47 -10.82
N LEU A 62 -7.55 2.95 -11.93
CA LEU A 62 -7.88 1.59 -12.39
C LEU A 62 -7.22 0.51 -11.54
N VAL A 63 -5.91 0.65 -11.27
CA VAL A 63 -5.14 -0.39 -10.57
C VAL A 63 -5.49 -0.42 -9.08
N SER A 64 -5.77 0.72 -8.44
CA SER A 64 -6.24 0.75 -7.06
C SER A 64 -7.57 0.02 -6.90
N ALA A 65 -8.53 0.26 -7.80
CA ALA A 65 -9.82 -0.43 -7.78
C ALA A 65 -9.67 -1.95 -8.02
N ALA A 66 -8.79 -2.37 -8.94
CA ALA A 66 -8.47 -3.78 -9.14
C ALA A 66 -7.83 -4.45 -7.91
N ASN A 67 -7.25 -3.65 -7.01
CA ASN A 67 -6.73 -4.09 -5.71
C ASN A 67 -7.72 -3.89 -4.55
N GLY A 68 -9.00 -3.65 -4.83
CA GLY A 68 -10.03 -3.47 -3.81
C GLY A 68 -9.90 -2.16 -3.02
N MET A 69 -9.20 -1.17 -3.56
CA MET A 69 -8.99 0.13 -2.93
C MET A 69 -9.63 1.22 -3.79
N HIS A 70 -10.62 1.91 -3.26
CA HIS A 70 -11.38 2.90 -4.00
C HIS A 70 -10.92 4.33 -3.71
N VAL A 71 -10.94 5.14 -4.77
CA VAL A 71 -10.60 6.55 -4.73
C VAL A 71 -11.82 7.36 -4.27
N SER A 72 -11.64 8.24 -3.28
CA SER A 72 -12.64 9.25 -2.91
C SER A 72 -12.60 10.42 -3.89
N ARG A 73 -11.42 10.95 -4.13
CA ARG A 73 -11.14 12.11 -4.98
C ARG A 73 -9.82 11.91 -5.71
N CYS A 74 -9.79 12.18 -7.01
CA CYS A 74 -8.53 12.29 -7.74
C CYS A 74 -8.51 13.57 -8.57
N ALA A 75 -7.38 14.29 -8.52
CA ALA A 75 -7.12 15.42 -9.38
C ALA A 75 -5.87 15.17 -10.22
N SER A 76 -6.06 15.10 -11.55
CA SER A 76 -4.96 15.25 -12.49
C SER A 76 -4.85 16.72 -12.86
N PHE A 77 -3.75 17.37 -12.49
CA PHE A 77 -3.64 18.83 -12.57
C PHE A 77 -2.60 19.35 -13.59
N GLY A 78 -1.80 18.47 -14.21
CA GLY A 78 -0.92 18.81 -15.33
C GLY A 78 -0.01 20.00 -15.07
N ASN A 79 -0.13 21.05 -15.90
CA ASN A 79 0.73 22.25 -15.85
C ASN A 79 0.43 23.17 -14.65
N ALA A 80 -0.68 23.00 -13.94
CA ALA A 80 -1.01 23.69 -12.70
C ALA A 80 -0.89 25.23 -12.77
N VAL A 81 -1.52 25.87 -13.74
CA VAL A 81 -1.27 27.30 -14.00
C VAL A 81 -1.96 28.24 -13.00
N VAL A 82 -3.05 27.78 -12.36
CA VAL A 82 -3.76 28.50 -11.29
C VAL A 82 -3.73 27.68 -10.01
N LEU A 83 -4.47 26.56 -9.99
CA LEU A 83 -4.39 25.62 -8.88
C LEU A 83 -3.16 24.72 -9.01
N ASP A 84 -2.41 24.55 -7.95
CA ASP A 84 -1.26 23.65 -7.89
C ASP A 84 -1.45 22.51 -6.88
N VAL A 85 -0.43 21.68 -6.71
CA VAL A 85 -0.49 20.54 -5.80
C VAL A 85 -0.83 20.93 -4.36
N SER A 86 -0.44 22.14 -3.91
CA SER A 86 -0.70 22.62 -2.55
C SER A 86 -2.19 22.91 -2.33
N ASP A 87 -2.88 23.47 -3.35
CA ASP A 87 -4.32 23.75 -3.26
C ASP A 87 -5.13 22.46 -3.12
N TYR A 88 -4.80 21.45 -3.93
CA TYR A 88 -5.47 20.15 -3.84
C TYR A 88 -5.13 19.41 -2.55
N LEU A 89 -3.90 19.52 -2.06
CA LEU A 89 -3.50 18.89 -0.81
C LEU A 89 -4.20 19.54 0.40
N GLU A 90 -4.37 20.86 0.40
CA GLU A 90 -5.16 21.59 1.39
C GLU A 90 -6.61 21.10 1.41
N TYR A 91 -7.20 20.86 0.24
CA TYR A 91 -8.55 20.30 0.14
C TYR A 91 -8.62 18.87 0.70
N LEU A 92 -7.73 17.98 0.26
CA LEU A 92 -7.77 16.56 0.65
C LEU A 92 -7.47 16.35 2.15
N MET A 93 -6.63 17.17 2.76
CA MET A 93 -6.35 17.05 4.20
C MET A 93 -7.59 17.36 5.07
N LEU A 94 -8.57 18.11 4.53
CA LEU A 94 -9.82 18.48 5.19
C LEU A 94 -11.02 17.64 4.75
N ASP A 95 -10.90 16.86 3.69
CA ASP A 95 -11.98 16.02 3.16
C ASP A 95 -12.21 14.79 4.05
N ASP A 96 -13.38 14.71 4.68
CA ASP A 96 -13.71 13.64 5.64
C ASP A 96 -13.80 12.25 5.01
N GLU A 97 -14.02 12.14 3.70
CA GLU A 97 -14.05 10.85 2.99
C GLU A 97 -12.64 10.32 2.68
N THR A 98 -11.61 11.18 2.66
CA THR A 98 -10.24 10.80 2.38
C THR A 98 -9.50 10.38 3.65
N GLU A 99 -9.11 9.12 3.78
CA GLU A 99 -8.32 8.61 4.91
C GLU A 99 -6.82 8.62 4.62
N VAL A 100 -6.42 8.40 3.36
CA VAL A 100 -5.02 8.34 2.91
C VAL A 100 -4.85 9.20 1.66
N ILE A 101 -3.78 9.99 1.61
CA ILE A 101 -3.46 10.83 0.45
C ILE A 101 -2.25 10.27 -0.28
N GLY A 102 -2.38 10.06 -1.58
CA GLY A 102 -1.27 9.75 -2.47
C GLY A 102 -1.03 10.86 -3.48
N MET A 103 0.22 11.01 -3.91
CA MET A 103 0.50 11.95 -4.98
C MET A 103 1.65 11.49 -5.88
N TYR A 104 1.50 11.77 -7.18
CA TYR A 104 2.58 11.75 -8.17
C TYR A 104 2.96 13.17 -8.54
N VAL A 105 4.19 13.59 -8.26
CA VAL A 105 4.66 14.95 -8.45
C VAL A 105 5.99 14.96 -9.19
N GLU A 106 6.09 15.73 -10.26
CA GLU A 106 7.32 15.95 -11.03
C GLU A 106 8.10 17.16 -10.53
N GLY A 107 7.39 18.20 -10.11
CA GLY A 107 7.95 19.41 -9.54
C GLY A 107 6.90 20.29 -8.89
N VAL A 108 7.33 21.21 -8.05
CA VAL A 108 6.45 22.16 -7.35
C VAL A 108 6.84 23.59 -7.67
N LYS A 109 5.87 24.47 -7.86
CA LYS A 109 6.12 25.89 -8.22
C LYS A 109 6.54 26.72 -7.01
N ASN A 110 5.84 26.54 -5.89
CA ASN A 110 6.13 27.23 -4.63
C ASN A 110 6.55 26.19 -3.60
N GLY A 111 7.86 25.93 -3.51
CA GLY A 111 8.42 24.93 -2.59
C GLY A 111 8.16 25.25 -1.12
N ARG A 112 8.10 26.53 -0.73
CA ARG A 112 7.82 26.93 0.66
C ARG A 112 6.38 26.62 1.05
N ARG A 113 5.41 27.01 0.23
CA ARG A 113 4.00 26.71 0.46
C ARG A 113 3.78 25.19 0.48
N PHE A 114 4.35 24.47 -0.49
CA PHE A 114 4.23 23.01 -0.54
C PHE A 114 4.78 22.36 0.72
N PHE A 115 5.95 22.78 1.21
CA PHE A 115 6.53 22.27 2.46
C PHE A 115 5.58 22.48 3.66
N GLU A 116 5.05 23.68 3.80
CA GLU A 116 4.14 24.03 4.92
C GLU A 116 2.83 23.23 4.83
N THR A 117 2.22 23.16 3.65
CA THR A 117 0.99 22.39 3.42
C THR A 117 1.20 20.89 3.62
N LEU A 118 2.28 20.34 3.08
CA LEU A 118 2.60 18.91 3.24
C LEU A 118 2.80 18.54 4.71
N ARG A 119 3.52 19.38 5.46
CA ARG A 119 3.75 19.17 6.89
C ARG A 119 2.45 19.18 7.70
N GLU A 120 1.51 20.07 7.37
CA GLU A 120 0.19 20.11 8.02
C GLU A 120 -0.68 18.91 7.60
N ALA A 121 -0.64 18.52 6.33
CA ALA A 121 -1.36 17.35 5.84
C ALA A 121 -0.87 16.05 6.51
N CYS A 122 0.44 15.85 6.65
CA CYS A 122 1.03 14.67 7.30
C CYS A 122 0.68 14.54 8.79
N LYS A 123 0.35 15.66 9.48
CA LYS A 123 -0.15 15.61 10.86
C LYS A 123 -1.58 15.08 10.96
N ARG A 124 -2.35 15.20 9.89
CA ARG A 124 -3.77 14.85 9.86
C ARG A 124 -4.02 13.49 9.25
N LYS A 125 -3.30 13.17 8.16
CA LYS A 125 -3.50 11.96 7.35
C LYS A 125 -2.16 11.42 6.86
N PRO A 126 -2.04 10.12 6.63
CA PRO A 126 -0.88 9.58 5.91
C PRO A 126 -0.81 10.17 4.50
N VAL A 127 0.36 10.70 4.14
CA VAL A 127 0.62 11.24 2.80
C VAL A 127 1.77 10.46 2.16
N ILE A 128 1.48 9.83 1.02
CA ILE A 128 2.45 9.07 0.23
C ILE A 128 2.84 9.89 -1.00
N VAL A 129 4.13 10.05 -1.21
CA VAL A 129 4.66 10.87 -2.30
C VAL A 129 5.54 10.03 -3.22
N TRP A 130 5.08 9.86 -4.45
CA TRP A 130 5.84 9.31 -5.55
C TRP A 130 6.38 10.44 -6.42
N LYS A 131 7.70 10.67 -6.34
CA LYS A 131 8.39 11.70 -7.12
C LYS A 131 8.76 11.19 -8.51
N GLY A 132 8.36 11.91 -9.55
CA GLY A 132 8.89 11.76 -10.91
C GLY A 132 10.28 12.40 -11.06
N GLY A 133 11.11 11.89 -11.98
CA GLY A 133 12.42 12.48 -12.29
C GLY A 133 13.46 12.38 -11.17
N GLN A 134 13.51 11.24 -10.47
CA GLN A 134 14.44 11.01 -9.35
C GLN A 134 15.91 10.82 -9.77
N THR A 135 16.14 10.43 -11.01
CA THR A 135 17.49 10.27 -11.59
C THR A 135 17.81 11.42 -12.54
N GLU A 136 19.08 11.62 -12.84
CA GLU A 136 19.50 12.64 -13.81
C GLU A 136 18.82 12.46 -15.19
N ALA A 137 18.72 11.22 -15.67
CA ALA A 137 18.02 10.91 -16.90
C ALA A 137 16.51 11.19 -16.81
N GLY A 138 15.88 10.79 -15.69
CA GLY A 138 14.48 11.08 -15.39
C GLY A 138 14.19 12.58 -15.27
N ALA A 139 15.08 13.34 -14.63
CA ALA A 139 14.95 14.79 -14.52
C ALA A 139 15.02 15.49 -15.91
N ARG A 140 15.89 15.04 -16.80
CA ARG A 140 15.91 15.53 -18.20
C ARG A 140 14.60 15.22 -18.94
N ALA A 141 14.05 14.01 -18.74
CA ALA A 141 12.78 13.61 -19.35
C ALA A 141 11.61 14.48 -18.81
N THR A 142 11.55 14.70 -17.50
CA THR A 142 10.55 15.58 -16.87
C THR A 142 10.63 17.01 -17.38
N MET A 143 11.85 17.56 -17.51
CA MET A 143 12.08 18.90 -18.04
C MET A 143 11.59 19.06 -19.48
N SER A 144 11.77 18.03 -20.31
CA SER A 144 11.28 18.00 -21.70
C SER A 144 9.76 17.88 -21.79
N HIS A 145 9.12 17.21 -20.82
CA HIS A 145 7.70 16.91 -20.84
C HIS A 145 6.85 18.03 -20.22
N THR A 146 7.21 18.54 -19.07
CA THR A 146 6.40 19.51 -18.32
C THR A 146 7.07 20.88 -18.10
N GLY A 147 8.32 21.04 -18.52
CA GLY A 147 9.10 22.24 -18.26
C GLY A 147 9.41 22.49 -16.78
N SER A 148 9.16 21.51 -15.92
CA SER A 148 9.41 21.60 -14.48
C SER A 148 10.90 21.45 -14.18
N LEU A 149 11.46 22.39 -13.40
CA LEU A 149 12.81 22.24 -12.86
C LEU A 149 12.76 21.25 -11.69
N ALA A 150 13.48 20.13 -11.84
CA ALA A 150 13.61 19.15 -10.76
C ALA A 150 14.49 19.74 -9.65
N ALA A 151 13.97 19.78 -8.42
CA ALA A 151 14.80 20.08 -7.26
C ALA A 151 15.85 18.98 -7.03
N PRO A 152 17.04 19.32 -6.48
CA PRO A 152 18.02 18.29 -6.11
C PRO A 152 17.39 17.21 -5.20
N GLN A 153 17.66 15.94 -5.50
CA GLN A 153 17.03 14.81 -4.79
C GLN A 153 17.25 14.88 -3.26
N ALA A 154 18.46 15.26 -2.82
CA ALA A 154 18.77 15.38 -1.38
C ALA A 154 17.90 16.42 -0.65
N VAL A 155 17.57 17.54 -1.34
CA VAL A 155 16.66 18.57 -0.78
C VAL A 155 15.24 18.03 -0.67
N TRP A 156 14.79 17.31 -1.71
CA TRP A 156 13.49 16.66 -1.72
C TRP A 156 13.36 15.63 -0.60
N ASP A 157 14.34 14.73 -0.46
CA ASP A 157 14.34 13.71 0.58
C ASP A 157 14.37 14.32 1.99
N GLY A 158 15.13 15.40 2.17
CA GLY A 158 15.15 16.17 3.40
C GLY A 158 13.78 16.74 3.75
N MET A 159 13.09 17.32 2.76
CA MET A 159 11.74 17.86 2.90
C MET A 159 10.73 16.77 3.26
N MET A 160 10.75 15.62 2.56
CA MET A 160 9.84 14.50 2.86
C MET A 160 10.00 14.01 4.30
N ARG A 161 11.24 13.81 4.75
CA ARG A 161 11.53 13.40 6.14
C ARG A 161 11.03 14.43 7.16
N GLN A 162 11.27 15.72 6.94
CA GLN A 162 10.83 16.78 7.85
C GLN A 162 9.31 16.93 7.93
N CYS A 163 8.61 16.61 6.84
CA CYS A 163 7.14 16.62 6.81
C CYS A 163 6.53 15.35 7.38
N GLY A 164 7.28 14.26 7.52
CA GLY A 164 6.76 12.95 7.87
C GLY A 164 6.00 12.26 6.71
N ALA A 165 6.30 12.62 5.47
CA ALA A 165 5.69 11.99 4.29
C ALA A 165 6.34 10.64 3.97
N ILE A 166 5.54 9.68 3.52
CA ILE A 166 6.02 8.37 3.07
C ILE A 166 6.46 8.50 1.61
N THR A 167 7.72 8.17 1.31
CA THR A 167 8.22 8.20 -0.07
C THR A 167 8.14 6.83 -0.74
N THR A 168 7.76 6.84 -2.03
CA THR A 168 7.70 5.65 -2.88
C THR A 168 8.34 5.94 -4.24
N ASN A 169 8.75 4.89 -4.95
CA ASN A 169 9.50 5.02 -6.20
C ASN A 169 8.65 4.73 -7.45
N ASN A 170 7.50 4.07 -7.27
CA ASN A 170 6.63 3.66 -8.36
C ASN A 170 5.18 3.45 -7.87
N LEU A 171 4.30 3.13 -8.81
CA LEU A 171 2.89 2.89 -8.55
C LEU A 171 2.66 1.69 -7.61
N ASP A 172 3.38 0.60 -7.84
CA ASP A 172 3.22 -0.62 -7.03
C ASP A 172 3.56 -0.38 -5.55
N GLU A 173 4.69 0.29 -5.26
CA GLU A 173 5.06 0.65 -3.89
C GLU A 173 4.03 1.59 -3.26
N THR A 174 3.49 2.53 -4.03
CA THR A 174 2.45 3.46 -3.57
C THR A 174 1.19 2.70 -3.15
N LEU A 175 0.72 1.78 -3.99
CA LEU A 175 -0.45 0.96 -3.71
C LEU A 175 -0.22 -0.01 -2.54
N ASP A 176 0.97 -0.61 -2.43
CA ASP A 176 1.29 -1.54 -1.35
C ASP A 176 1.32 -0.84 0.02
N VAL A 177 1.84 0.38 0.10
CA VAL A 177 1.81 1.20 1.31
C VAL A 177 0.37 1.57 1.66
N MET A 178 -0.43 2.03 0.70
CA MET A 178 -1.85 2.37 0.91
C MET A 178 -2.66 1.16 1.38
N LYS A 179 -2.41 -0.01 0.80
CA LYS A 179 -3.04 -1.27 1.21
C LYS A 179 -2.86 -1.57 2.69
N LEU A 180 -1.65 -1.38 3.21
CA LEU A 180 -1.38 -1.55 4.64
C LEU A 180 -2.05 -0.47 5.49
N LEU A 181 -1.93 0.79 5.11
CA LEU A 181 -2.51 1.91 5.87
C LEU A 181 -4.03 1.81 6.00
N LEU A 182 -4.71 1.31 4.97
CA LEU A 182 -6.17 1.17 4.96
C LEU A 182 -6.66 -0.11 5.65
N ASN A 183 -5.88 -1.19 5.59
CA ASN A 183 -6.38 -2.51 5.95
C ASN A 183 -5.67 -3.17 7.14
N THR A 184 -4.70 -2.49 7.79
CA THR A 184 -4.05 -3.02 8.99
C THR A 184 -4.08 -2.03 10.15
N LYS A 185 -3.84 -2.57 11.35
CA LYS A 185 -3.54 -1.75 12.52
C LYS A 185 -2.15 -1.13 12.39
N ARG A 186 -1.93 0.00 13.06
CA ARG A 186 -0.64 0.68 13.01
C ARG A 186 0.45 -0.19 13.66
N PRO A 187 1.60 -0.43 12.98
CA PRO A 187 2.71 -1.17 13.60
C PRO A 187 3.24 -0.45 14.84
N ARG A 188 3.58 -1.22 15.87
CA ARG A 188 4.17 -0.68 17.12
C ARG A 188 5.63 -1.08 17.30
N GLY A 189 6.12 -1.98 16.47
CA GLY A 189 7.48 -2.47 16.49
C GLY A 189 7.81 -3.25 15.22
N ASN A 190 9.02 -3.75 15.11
CA ASN A 190 9.57 -4.39 13.92
C ASN A 190 9.78 -5.90 14.05
N GLY A 191 9.32 -6.52 15.16
CA GLY A 191 9.42 -7.97 15.38
C GLY A 191 8.31 -8.72 14.61
N MET A 192 8.71 -9.51 13.62
CA MET A 192 7.81 -10.24 12.73
C MET A 192 7.73 -11.71 13.12
N ALA A 193 6.52 -12.26 13.27
CA ALA A 193 6.30 -13.70 13.15
C ALA A 193 6.03 -14.01 11.67
N LEU A 194 6.81 -14.91 11.10
CA LEU A 194 6.72 -15.30 9.71
C LEU A 194 6.20 -16.74 9.61
N LEU A 195 5.14 -16.93 8.81
CA LEU A 195 4.51 -18.22 8.61
C LEU A 195 4.64 -18.60 7.13
N ALA A 196 5.28 -19.74 6.85
CA ALA A 196 5.44 -20.25 5.51
C ALA A 196 4.94 -21.70 5.40
N GLN A 197 4.59 -22.14 4.20
CA GLN A 197 4.08 -23.49 3.97
C GLN A 197 5.17 -24.51 3.67
N THR A 198 6.42 -24.07 3.48
CA THR A 198 7.57 -24.96 3.19
C THR A 198 8.87 -24.38 3.71
N GLY A 199 9.86 -25.25 3.97
CA GLY A 199 11.18 -24.83 4.45
C GLY A 199 11.91 -23.87 3.50
N GLY A 200 11.80 -24.06 2.19
CA GLY A 200 12.40 -23.15 1.21
C GLY A 200 11.80 -21.76 1.26
N GLN A 201 10.48 -21.65 1.42
CA GLN A 201 9.78 -20.38 1.56
C GLN A 201 10.07 -19.72 2.92
N SER A 202 10.26 -20.51 3.98
CA SER A 202 10.69 -20.02 5.29
C SER A 202 12.00 -19.25 5.22
N VAL A 203 12.99 -19.75 4.48
CA VAL A 203 14.26 -19.06 4.27
C VAL A 203 14.06 -17.78 3.46
N SER A 204 13.33 -17.88 2.34
CA SER A 204 13.12 -16.74 1.42
C SER A 204 12.36 -15.59 2.07
N ILE A 205 11.29 -15.87 2.82
CA ILE A 205 10.52 -14.83 3.51
C ILE A 205 11.35 -14.16 4.61
N THR A 206 12.16 -14.93 5.34
CA THR A 206 13.05 -14.39 6.36
C THR A 206 14.08 -13.43 5.76
N ASP A 207 14.72 -13.83 4.67
CA ASP A 207 15.70 -12.99 3.97
C ASP A 207 15.07 -11.67 3.48
N ALA A 208 13.87 -11.73 2.88
CA ALA A 208 13.18 -10.54 2.37
C ALA A 208 12.84 -9.55 3.51
N PHE A 209 12.31 -10.07 4.62
CA PHE A 209 11.95 -9.22 5.76
C PHE A 209 13.18 -8.66 6.48
N ALA A 210 14.22 -9.46 6.68
CA ALA A 210 15.48 -9.01 7.29
C ALA A 210 16.19 -7.95 6.42
N LYS A 211 16.25 -8.11 5.11
CA LYS A 211 16.80 -7.12 4.17
C LYS A 211 16.03 -5.79 4.19
N ALA A 212 14.75 -5.82 4.50
CA ALA A 212 13.93 -4.61 4.70
C ALA A 212 14.12 -3.95 6.07
N GLY A 213 15.03 -4.47 6.94
CA GLY A 213 15.31 -3.92 8.27
C GLY A 213 14.34 -4.39 9.38
N LEU A 214 13.55 -5.42 9.10
CA LEU A 214 12.61 -6.01 10.05
C LEU A 214 13.30 -7.16 10.81
N ARG A 215 12.96 -7.33 12.09
CA ARG A 215 13.50 -8.40 12.91
C ARG A 215 12.62 -9.65 12.82
N VAL A 216 13.23 -10.81 12.82
CA VAL A 216 12.56 -12.10 12.97
C VAL A 216 13.04 -12.69 14.32
N PRO A 217 12.41 -12.28 15.44
CA PRO A 217 12.88 -12.66 16.79
C PRO A 217 12.59 -14.13 17.08
N ARG A 218 13.35 -14.71 18.01
CA ARG A 218 12.93 -15.96 18.65
C ARG A 218 11.63 -15.70 19.42
N PHE A 219 10.71 -16.64 19.38
CA PHE A 219 9.53 -16.59 20.22
C PHE A 219 9.89 -16.74 21.70
N ALA A 220 8.97 -16.37 22.57
CA ALA A 220 9.07 -16.63 23.99
C ALA A 220 9.01 -18.15 24.29
N ASP A 221 9.64 -18.60 25.36
CA ASP A 221 9.66 -20.02 25.73
C ASP A 221 8.26 -20.63 25.93
N ALA A 222 7.32 -19.83 26.44
CA ALA A 222 5.93 -20.23 26.55
C ALA A 222 5.29 -20.53 25.18
N THR A 223 5.55 -19.70 24.19
CA THR A 223 5.09 -19.88 22.79
C THR A 223 5.65 -21.18 22.20
N TYR A 224 6.94 -21.46 22.41
CA TYR A 224 7.53 -22.73 21.97
C TYR A 224 6.92 -23.93 22.68
N THR A 225 6.61 -23.81 23.96
CA THR A 225 5.97 -24.90 24.73
C THR A 225 4.58 -25.20 24.18
N GLU A 226 3.75 -24.19 23.97
CA GLU A 226 2.39 -24.36 23.43
C GLU A 226 2.37 -24.89 22.00
N LEU A 227 3.24 -24.40 21.13
CA LEU A 227 3.35 -24.90 19.76
C LEU A 227 3.84 -26.35 19.75
N GLY A 228 4.78 -26.70 20.61
CA GLY A 228 5.34 -28.06 20.72
C GLY A 228 4.33 -29.14 21.10
N GLU A 229 3.19 -28.77 21.71
CA GLU A 229 2.13 -29.74 22.06
C GLU A 229 1.45 -30.38 20.85
N PHE A 230 1.36 -29.69 19.71
CA PHE A 230 0.56 -30.14 18.57
C PHE A 230 1.24 -29.97 17.21
N PHE A 231 2.33 -29.21 17.13
CA PHE A 231 2.96 -28.88 15.86
C PHE A 231 3.65 -30.09 15.25
N ASN A 232 3.39 -30.36 13.99
CA ASN A 232 4.03 -31.45 13.27
C ASN A 232 5.46 -31.06 12.84
N ILE A 233 6.45 -31.69 13.44
CA ILE A 233 7.87 -31.45 13.14
C ILE A 233 8.40 -32.29 11.98
N VAL A 234 7.61 -33.24 11.46
CA VAL A 234 8.00 -34.04 10.29
C VAL A 234 7.87 -33.19 9.04
N GLY A 235 8.98 -32.69 8.55
CA GLY A 235 9.03 -31.76 7.42
C GLY A 235 8.63 -30.32 7.75
N GLY A 236 8.39 -29.99 9.03
CA GLY A 236 8.01 -28.68 9.52
C GLY A 236 8.89 -28.16 10.66
N SER A 237 8.69 -26.91 11.05
CA SER A 237 9.40 -26.26 12.17
C SER A 237 8.50 -25.21 12.83
N PHE A 238 8.46 -25.20 14.16
CA PHE A 238 7.77 -24.14 14.92
C PHE A 238 8.74 -23.07 15.47
N GLN A 239 9.95 -22.99 14.91
CA GLN A 239 10.80 -21.83 15.12
C GLN A 239 10.24 -20.60 14.37
N ASN A 240 10.78 -19.41 14.61
CA ASN A 240 10.45 -18.26 13.77
C ASN A 240 11.55 -18.12 12.69
N PRO A 241 11.24 -18.34 11.40
CA PRO A 241 9.93 -18.54 10.78
C PRO A 241 9.31 -19.91 11.09
N LEU A 242 7.95 -19.97 11.14
CA LEU A 242 7.25 -21.24 11.17
C LEU A 242 7.24 -21.87 9.76
N ASP A 243 7.65 -23.14 9.69
CA ASP A 243 7.37 -23.98 8.54
C ASP A 243 6.15 -24.85 8.86
N MET A 244 5.01 -24.46 8.34
CA MET A 244 3.72 -25.09 8.68
C MET A 244 3.45 -26.40 7.91
N ALA A 245 4.43 -26.92 7.16
CA ALA A 245 4.28 -28.11 6.32
C ALA A 245 3.55 -29.24 7.07
N GLY A 246 2.39 -29.63 6.56
CA GLY A 246 1.60 -30.73 7.12
C GLY A 246 0.96 -30.48 8.48
N THR A 247 1.19 -29.34 9.18
CA THR A 247 0.60 -29.07 10.49
C THR A 247 -0.87 -28.65 10.35
N ILE A 248 -1.19 -27.72 9.45
CA ILE A 248 -2.57 -27.25 9.29
C ILE A 248 -3.45 -28.25 8.60
N GLN A 249 -2.99 -28.89 7.50
CA GLN A 249 -3.71 -29.91 6.71
C GLN A 249 -5.19 -29.58 6.43
N GLY A 250 -5.51 -28.27 6.28
CA GLY A 250 -6.87 -27.81 6.08
C GLY A 250 -7.71 -27.64 7.35
N SER A 251 -7.13 -27.83 8.55
CA SER A 251 -7.80 -27.57 9.82
C SER A 251 -7.75 -26.08 10.18
N MET A 252 -8.90 -25.42 10.15
CA MET A 252 -9.02 -24.01 10.55
C MET A 252 -8.83 -23.83 12.05
N ASP A 253 -9.24 -24.78 12.88
CA ASP A 253 -9.00 -24.75 14.33
C ASP A 253 -7.49 -24.74 14.64
N THR A 254 -6.70 -25.50 13.88
CA THR A 254 -5.24 -25.52 14.04
C THR A 254 -4.65 -24.18 13.61
N LEU A 255 -5.14 -23.59 12.52
CA LEU A 255 -4.69 -22.27 12.06
C LEU A 255 -5.03 -21.19 13.12
N ASP A 256 -6.27 -21.13 13.60
CA ASP A 256 -6.68 -20.20 14.66
C ASP A 256 -5.81 -20.36 15.92
N ARG A 257 -5.54 -21.60 16.35
CA ARG A 257 -4.69 -21.87 17.52
C ARG A 257 -3.28 -21.30 17.32
N ILE A 258 -2.64 -21.53 16.15
CA ILE A 258 -1.33 -20.98 15.84
C ILE A 258 -1.36 -19.45 15.88
N LEU A 259 -2.32 -18.84 15.19
CA LEU A 259 -2.41 -17.37 15.11
C LEU A 259 -2.62 -16.73 16.48
N ARG A 260 -3.42 -17.31 17.36
CA ARG A 260 -3.62 -16.83 18.74
C ARG A 260 -2.36 -16.93 19.59
N ILE A 261 -1.64 -18.05 19.50
CA ILE A 261 -0.38 -18.25 20.23
C ILE A 261 0.63 -17.19 19.82
N LEU A 262 0.79 -16.94 18.52
CA LEU A 262 1.70 -15.91 18.00
C LEU A 262 1.24 -14.48 18.34
N ASP A 263 -0.07 -14.23 18.37
CA ASP A 263 -0.60 -12.93 18.76
C ASP A 263 -0.31 -12.61 20.24
N ALA A 264 -0.28 -13.63 21.09
CA ALA A 264 0.05 -13.49 22.51
C ALA A 264 1.56 -13.34 22.79
N ASP A 265 2.44 -13.69 21.83
CA ASP A 265 3.89 -13.63 22.03
C ASP A 265 4.38 -12.18 22.19
N PRO A 266 5.11 -11.86 23.30
CA PRO A 266 5.58 -10.50 23.56
C PRO A 266 6.70 -10.03 22.61
N ASN A 267 7.39 -10.95 21.93
CA ASN A 267 8.47 -10.62 21.00
C ASN A 267 7.97 -10.32 19.59
N VAL A 268 6.67 -10.58 19.33
CA VAL A 268 6.00 -10.40 18.05
C VAL A 268 5.24 -9.08 18.02
N ASP A 269 5.54 -8.21 17.06
CA ASP A 269 4.85 -6.94 16.83
C ASP A 269 3.87 -7.02 15.65
N ALA A 270 4.11 -7.91 14.69
CA ALA A 270 3.28 -8.13 13.52
C ALA A 270 3.48 -9.54 12.95
N MET A 271 2.59 -9.98 12.10
CA MET A 271 2.64 -11.30 11.47
C MET A 271 2.51 -11.21 9.95
N ALA A 272 3.24 -12.08 9.24
CA ALA A 272 3.11 -12.25 7.80
C ALA A 272 2.98 -13.75 7.46
N MET A 273 1.92 -14.09 6.72
CA MET A 273 1.60 -15.48 6.36
C MET A 273 1.70 -15.67 4.85
N GLU A 274 2.52 -16.60 4.43
CA GLU A 274 2.57 -17.06 3.04
C GLU A 274 1.47 -18.09 2.80
N LEU A 275 0.72 -17.87 1.72
CA LEU A 275 -0.20 -18.83 1.11
C LEU A 275 0.39 -19.25 -0.22
N SER A 276 0.89 -20.48 -0.31
CA SER A 276 1.50 -20.97 -1.54
C SER A 276 0.45 -21.39 -2.57
N ALA A 277 0.26 -20.58 -3.60
CA ALA A 277 -0.66 -20.94 -4.69
C ALA A 277 -0.32 -22.29 -5.33
N MET A 278 0.97 -22.63 -5.39
CA MET A 278 1.43 -23.92 -5.95
C MET A 278 0.84 -25.13 -5.21
N PHE A 279 0.70 -25.06 -3.89
CA PHE A 279 0.13 -26.14 -3.07
C PHE A 279 -1.34 -25.95 -2.80
N ALA A 280 -1.77 -24.73 -2.49
CA ALA A 280 -3.13 -24.43 -2.09
C ALA A 280 -4.12 -24.42 -3.26
N ALA A 281 -3.70 -24.02 -4.47
CA ALA A 281 -4.61 -23.90 -5.62
C ALA A 281 -5.27 -25.25 -5.98
N ARG A 282 -4.54 -26.36 -5.90
CA ARG A 282 -5.11 -27.69 -6.17
C ARG A 282 -6.23 -28.02 -5.19
N GLN A 283 -6.02 -27.74 -3.91
CA GLN A 283 -7.02 -27.96 -2.86
C GLN A 283 -8.22 -27.00 -3.04
N TRP A 284 -7.97 -25.73 -3.27
CA TRP A 284 -9.02 -24.70 -3.41
C TRP A 284 -9.84 -24.87 -4.69
N LYS A 285 -9.23 -25.26 -5.82
CA LYS A 285 -9.96 -25.58 -7.07
C LYS A 285 -10.90 -26.78 -6.89
N GLY A 286 -10.47 -27.78 -6.13
CA GLY A 286 -11.29 -28.98 -5.85
C GLY A 286 -12.35 -28.77 -4.75
N LYS A 287 -12.09 -27.83 -3.82
CA LYS A 287 -12.95 -27.52 -2.67
C LYS A 287 -12.96 -26.01 -2.41
N PRO A 288 -13.73 -25.21 -3.17
CA PRO A 288 -13.77 -23.75 -3.03
C PRO A 288 -14.10 -23.27 -1.62
N GLU A 289 -14.92 -24.03 -0.89
CA GLU A 289 -15.27 -23.77 0.50
C GLU A 289 -14.07 -23.75 1.45
N THR A 290 -12.97 -24.42 1.10
CA THR A 290 -11.73 -24.38 1.89
C THR A 290 -11.04 -23.03 1.78
N LEU A 291 -11.06 -22.42 0.59
CA LEU A 291 -10.56 -21.07 0.41
C LEU A 291 -11.39 -20.06 1.23
N ASP A 292 -12.73 -20.16 1.13
CA ASP A 292 -13.62 -19.23 1.81
C ASP A 292 -13.44 -19.31 3.34
N LYS A 293 -13.33 -20.52 3.90
CA LYS A 293 -13.01 -20.73 5.32
C LYS A 293 -11.62 -20.18 5.71
N THR A 294 -10.63 -20.33 4.84
CA THR A 294 -9.29 -19.78 5.10
C THR A 294 -9.33 -18.25 5.15
N ILE A 295 -10.05 -17.61 4.23
CA ILE A 295 -10.23 -16.14 4.20
C ILE A 295 -10.99 -15.68 5.44
N GLU A 296 -12.08 -16.39 5.81
CA GLU A 296 -12.88 -16.08 7.00
C GLU A 296 -12.04 -16.13 8.27
N GLU A 297 -11.23 -17.19 8.45
CA GLU A 297 -10.38 -17.33 9.63
C GLU A 297 -9.32 -16.23 9.73
N ILE A 298 -8.68 -15.90 8.59
CA ILE A 298 -7.72 -14.79 8.54
C ILE A 298 -8.41 -13.46 8.87
N ALA A 299 -9.59 -13.20 8.35
CA ALA A 299 -10.36 -11.99 8.62
C ALA A 299 -10.74 -11.88 10.11
N LEU A 300 -11.24 -12.97 10.70
CA LEU A 300 -11.58 -13.05 12.13
C LEU A 300 -10.35 -12.79 13.02
N HIS A 301 -9.21 -13.39 12.68
CA HIS A 301 -7.97 -13.14 13.40
C HIS A 301 -7.57 -11.66 13.31
N LYS A 302 -7.59 -11.09 12.11
CA LYS A 302 -7.24 -9.68 11.86
C LYS A 302 -8.13 -8.70 12.66
N GLU A 303 -9.41 -9.00 12.84
CA GLU A 303 -10.33 -8.21 13.65
C GLU A 303 -9.98 -8.26 15.15
N ARG A 304 -9.71 -9.46 15.66
CA ARG A 304 -9.41 -9.70 17.09
C ARG A 304 -8.02 -9.18 17.48
N SER A 305 -7.02 -9.38 16.63
CA SER A 305 -5.63 -9.02 16.89
C SER A 305 -5.45 -7.49 16.92
N LYS A 306 -4.54 -7.02 17.79
CA LYS A 306 -4.04 -5.65 17.79
C LYS A 306 -2.78 -5.49 16.94
N LYS A 307 -2.20 -6.59 16.46
CA LYS A 307 -0.99 -6.63 15.66
C LYS A 307 -1.35 -6.60 14.17
N PRO A 308 -0.58 -5.91 13.32
CA PRO A 308 -0.73 -5.99 11.87
C PRO A 308 -0.59 -7.43 11.37
N PHE A 309 -1.43 -7.80 10.42
CA PHE A 309 -1.39 -9.11 9.76
C PHE A 309 -1.37 -8.93 8.24
N LEU A 310 -0.40 -9.55 7.59
CA LEU A 310 -0.19 -9.50 6.15
C LEU A 310 -0.31 -10.89 5.55
N VAL A 311 -0.88 -10.97 4.34
CA VAL A 311 -0.93 -12.20 3.56
C VAL A 311 -0.11 -12.04 2.29
N ILE A 312 0.71 -13.05 1.99
CA ILE A 312 1.52 -13.10 0.78
C ILE A 312 1.05 -14.31 -0.02
N LEU A 313 0.56 -14.07 -1.22
CA LEU A 313 0.10 -15.09 -2.16
C LEU A 313 0.88 -14.96 -3.45
N HIS A 314 2.02 -15.66 -3.53
CA HIS A 314 2.83 -15.70 -4.74
C HIS A 314 2.12 -16.54 -5.81
N PRO A 315 1.87 -15.99 -7.02
CA PRO A 315 1.06 -16.66 -8.02
C PRO A 315 1.73 -17.92 -8.61
N ALA A 316 3.07 -18.01 -8.60
CA ALA A 316 3.84 -19.08 -9.24
C ALA A 316 3.36 -19.36 -10.69
N HIS A 317 2.94 -20.57 -11.00
CA HIS A 317 2.36 -20.96 -12.29
C HIS A 317 0.82 -20.85 -12.33
N GLU A 318 0.19 -20.37 -11.25
CA GLU A 318 -1.26 -20.26 -11.05
C GLU A 318 -1.77 -18.81 -11.17
N ALA A 319 -1.13 -17.97 -12.00
CA ALA A 319 -1.40 -16.55 -12.07
C ALA A 319 -2.88 -16.19 -12.36
N GLU A 320 -3.52 -16.91 -13.30
CA GLU A 320 -4.93 -16.69 -13.64
C GLU A 320 -5.85 -17.06 -12.47
N TYR A 321 -5.56 -18.19 -11.81
CA TYR A 321 -6.34 -18.61 -10.65
C TYR A 321 -6.18 -17.63 -9.50
N VAL A 322 -4.96 -17.22 -9.18
CA VAL A 322 -4.70 -16.22 -8.14
C VAL A 322 -5.44 -14.92 -8.45
N ALA A 323 -5.38 -14.44 -9.70
CA ALA A 323 -6.13 -13.25 -10.10
C ALA A 323 -7.64 -13.40 -9.89
N SER A 324 -8.20 -14.58 -10.12
CA SER A 324 -9.64 -14.86 -9.94
C SER A 324 -10.09 -14.86 -8.48
N ILE A 325 -9.21 -15.18 -7.53
CA ILE A 325 -9.53 -15.26 -6.10
C ILE A 325 -9.14 -14.01 -5.31
N GLN A 326 -8.25 -13.16 -5.83
CA GLN A 326 -7.84 -11.91 -5.18
C GLN A 326 -9.02 -11.04 -4.70
N PRO A 327 -10.11 -10.87 -5.48
CA PRO A 327 -11.26 -10.07 -5.04
C PRO A 327 -11.88 -10.55 -3.72
N LYS A 328 -11.81 -11.86 -3.40
CA LYS A 328 -12.32 -12.40 -2.13
C LYS A 328 -11.50 -11.90 -0.93
N PHE A 329 -10.17 -11.84 -1.07
CA PHE A 329 -9.29 -11.28 -0.03
C PHE A 329 -9.52 -9.77 0.14
N HIS A 330 -9.69 -9.05 -0.98
CA HIS A 330 -9.96 -7.62 -0.95
C HIS A 330 -11.30 -7.31 -0.27
N ALA A 331 -12.36 -8.07 -0.57
CA ALA A 331 -13.67 -7.92 0.07
C ALA A 331 -13.61 -8.16 1.59
N ALA A 332 -12.67 -9.00 2.06
CA ALA A 332 -12.41 -9.24 3.47
C ALA A 332 -11.42 -8.22 4.08
N ASN A 333 -11.03 -7.17 3.33
CA ASN A 333 -10.04 -6.17 3.73
C ASN A 333 -8.68 -6.78 4.15
N ILE A 334 -8.30 -7.93 3.58
CA ILE A 334 -7.03 -8.58 3.87
C ILE A 334 -5.95 -7.97 2.97
N PRO A 335 -4.85 -7.41 3.53
CA PRO A 335 -3.75 -6.86 2.76
C PRO A 335 -2.96 -8.00 2.10
N LEU A 336 -3.21 -8.19 0.80
CA LEU A 336 -2.64 -9.26 0.00
C LEU A 336 -1.48 -8.76 -0.86
N PHE A 337 -0.33 -9.44 -0.79
CA PHE A 337 0.88 -9.14 -1.54
C PHE A 337 1.27 -10.29 -2.45
N GLN A 338 1.93 -9.98 -3.57
CA GLN A 338 2.34 -10.99 -4.55
C GLN A 338 3.79 -11.47 -4.36
N SER A 339 4.57 -10.81 -3.49
CA SER A 339 5.92 -11.25 -3.13
C SER A 339 6.32 -10.84 -1.72
N PHE A 340 7.31 -11.53 -1.17
CA PHE A 340 7.87 -11.24 0.15
C PHE A 340 8.49 -9.85 0.22
N GLU A 341 9.22 -9.45 -0.82
CA GLU A 341 9.92 -8.16 -0.92
C GLU A 341 8.92 -7.00 -0.91
N ARG A 342 7.81 -7.13 -1.65
CA ARG A 342 6.75 -6.09 -1.68
C ARG A 342 6.11 -5.93 -0.30
N ALA A 343 5.75 -7.04 0.35
CA ALA A 343 5.16 -7.03 1.69
C ALA A 343 6.12 -6.40 2.72
N ALA A 344 7.37 -6.86 2.74
CA ALA A 344 8.40 -6.38 3.65
C ALA A 344 8.72 -4.89 3.47
N ALA A 345 8.91 -4.44 2.21
CA ALA A 345 9.21 -3.06 1.89
C ALA A 345 8.05 -2.11 2.26
N ALA A 346 6.81 -2.51 1.99
CA ALA A 346 5.63 -1.73 2.36
C ALA A 346 5.50 -1.62 3.88
N PHE A 347 5.68 -2.75 4.61
CA PHE A 347 5.60 -2.76 6.06
C PHE A 347 6.68 -1.88 6.70
N ALA A 348 7.93 -1.96 6.22
CA ALA A 348 9.02 -1.12 6.72
C ALA A 348 8.74 0.38 6.56
N ARG A 349 8.15 0.79 5.42
CA ARG A 349 7.75 2.21 5.19
C ARG A 349 6.63 2.65 6.13
N VAL A 350 5.62 1.81 6.34
CA VAL A 350 4.51 2.14 7.25
C VAL A 350 4.98 2.20 8.70
N LEU A 351 5.90 1.30 9.09
CA LEU A 351 6.52 1.32 10.42
C LEU A 351 7.32 2.61 10.65
N ALA A 352 8.15 3.01 9.68
CA ALA A 352 8.93 4.25 9.76
C ALA A 352 8.04 5.50 9.90
N TYR A 353 6.90 5.53 9.22
CA TYR A 353 5.90 6.58 9.36
C TYR A 353 5.26 6.61 10.77
N GLY A 354 5.08 5.46 11.40
CA GLY A 354 4.49 5.36 12.75
C GLY A 354 5.40 5.77 13.89
N GLY A 355 6.72 5.82 13.65
CA GLY A 355 7.75 6.17 14.65
C GLY A 355 8.20 7.64 14.63
N SER A 356 7.62 8.46 13.75
CA SER A 356 7.94 9.90 13.61
C SER A 356 7.00 10.81 14.38
#